data_379f528362cbf2c9cb5f5650980d79da
#
_entry.id   379f528362cbf2c9cb5f5650980d79da
#
_cell.length_a   1.000
_cell.length_b   1.000
_cell.length_c   1.000
_cell.angle_alpha   90.00
_cell.angle_beta   90.00
_cell.angle_gamma   90.00
#
_symmetry.space_group_name_H-M   'P 1'
#
loop_
_entity.id
_entity.type
_entity.pdbx_description
1 polymer ?
#
loop_
_entity_poly.entity_id
_entity_poly.type
_entity_poly.pdbx_seq_one_letter_code
_entity_poly.pdbx_strand_id
1 'polypeptide(L)' 'MDRYYISVRFENNNKSYYFSCDTNALSVDDYVIVETTIGKEIGRVAVGPKPMS' A
#
# COMPACT_ATOMS: atom_id res chain seq x y z
N MET A 1 6.91 18.58 3.43
CA MET A 1 6.59 17.27 4.01
C MET A 1 6.54 16.25 2.90
N ASP A 2 7.32 15.19 3.01
CA ASP A 2 7.42 14.23 1.93
C ASP A 2 6.25 13.24 1.97
N ARG A 3 5.74 12.96 0.79
CA ARG A 3 4.68 11.99 0.63
C ARG A 3 5.12 10.93 -0.36
N TYR A 4 4.62 9.74 -0.15
CA TYR A 4 4.97 8.58 -0.97
C TYR A 4 3.71 7.86 -1.38
N TYR A 5 3.81 7.03 -2.39
CA TYR A 5 2.74 6.11 -2.75
C TYR A 5 3.29 4.70 -2.84
N ILE A 6 2.42 3.75 -2.56
CA ILE A 6 2.73 2.33 -2.67
C ILE A 6 1.63 1.65 -3.47
N SER A 7 1.95 0.49 -4.04
CA SER A 7 0.95 -0.38 -4.62
C SER A 7 0.75 -1.56 -3.68
N VAL A 8 -0.50 -1.83 -3.34
CA VAL A 8 -0.85 -2.90 -2.41
C VAL A 8 -1.72 -3.91 -3.15
N ARG A 9 -1.34 -5.18 -3.08
CA ARG A 9 -2.10 -6.27 -3.67
C ARG A 9 -2.91 -6.95 -2.58
N PHE A 10 -4.21 -7.11 -2.83
CA PHE A 10 -5.10 -7.81 -1.91
C PHE A 10 -5.24 -9.25 -2.35
N GLU A 11 -5.10 -10.17 -1.41
CA GLU A 11 -5.10 -11.60 -1.74
C GLU A 11 -6.49 -12.10 -2.12
N ASN A 12 -7.52 -11.48 -1.57
CA ASN A 12 -8.88 -11.99 -1.77
C ASN A 12 -9.42 -11.70 -3.17
N ASN A 13 -8.87 -10.72 -3.88
CA ASN A 13 -9.36 -10.41 -5.23
C ASN A 13 -8.24 -10.28 -6.26
N ASN A 14 -7.00 -10.47 -5.83
CA ASN A 14 -5.83 -10.46 -6.70
C ASN A 14 -5.68 -9.15 -7.49
N LYS A 15 -6.14 -8.05 -6.91
CA LYS A 15 -6.04 -6.73 -7.52
C LYS A 15 -5.09 -5.86 -6.73
N SER A 16 -4.48 -4.90 -7.43
CA SER A 16 -3.56 -3.95 -6.80
C SER A 16 -4.11 -2.55 -6.90
N TYR A 17 -3.90 -1.78 -5.84
CA TYR A 17 -4.35 -0.39 -5.78
C TYR A 17 -3.23 0.46 -5.22
N TYR A 18 -3.23 1.73 -5.58
CA TYR A 18 -2.26 2.69 -5.06
C TYR A 18 -2.81 3.38 -3.83
N PHE A 19 -1.93 3.55 -2.86
CA PHE A 19 -2.25 4.27 -1.62
C PHE A 19 -1.15 5.25 -1.32
N SER A 20 -1.52 6.39 -0.74
CA SER A 20 -0.53 7.34 -0.28
C SER A 20 -0.10 6.98 1.14
N CYS A 21 1.14 7.30 1.47
CA CYS A 21 1.67 7.11 2.81
C CYS A 21 2.69 8.19 3.10
N ASP A 22 3.00 8.34 4.38
CA ASP A 22 3.94 9.36 4.84
C ASP A 22 5.27 8.76 5.29
N THR A 23 5.52 7.51 4.92
CA THR A 23 6.75 6.81 5.28
C THR A 23 7.34 6.15 4.04
N ASN A 24 8.66 6.04 4.01
CA ASN A 24 9.35 5.26 2.99
C ASN A 24 9.99 4.00 3.58
N ALA A 25 9.54 3.59 4.77
CA ALA A 25 10.14 2.47 5.48
C ALA A 25 9.56 1.12 5.07
N LEU A 26 8.47 1.12 4.28
CA LEU A 26 7.85 -0.13 3.82
C LEU A 26 8.68 -0.75 2.71
N SER A 27 8.66 -2.08 2.66
CA SER A 27 9.36 -2.83 1.61
C SER A 27 8.39 -3.72 0.87
N VAL A 28 8.77 -4.08 -0.35
CA VAL A 28 8.00 -5.04 -1.14
C VAL A 28 7.83 -6.31 -0.33
N ASP A 29 6.63 -6.87 -0.38
CA ASP A 29 6.19 -8.07 0.34
C ASP A 29 5.85 -7.84 1.81
N ASP A 30 6.01 -6.63 2.33
CA ASP A 30 5.50 -6.32 3.66
C ASP A 30 3.99 -6.40 3.68
N TYR A 31 3.44 -6.88 4.80
CA TYR A 31 2.00 -6.87 5.02
C TYR A 31 1.58 -5.53 5.58
N VAL A 32 0.47 -5.03 5.07
CA VAL A 32 -0.09 -3.76 5.53
C VAL A 32 -1.59 -3.93 5.72
N ILE A 33 -2.15 -3.13 6.62
CA ILE A 33 -3.58 -3.07 6.83
C ILE A 33 -4.06 -1.74 6.27
N VAL A 34 -5.01 -1.78 5.36
CA VAL A 34 -5.57 -0.59 4.76
C VAL A 34 -7.07 -0.57 4.99
N GLU A 35 -7.60 0.62 5.09
CA GLU A 35 -9.03 0.82 5.28
C GLU A 35 -9.68 1.06 3.92
N THR A 36 -10.69 0.25 3.61
CA THR A 36 -11.42 0.34 2.35
C THR A 36 -12.90 0.60 2.65
N THR A 37 -13.69 0.67 1.59
CA THR A 37 -15.13 0.89 1.74
C THR A 37 -15.82 -0.27 2.45
N ILE A 38 -15.22 -1.44 2.47
CA ILE A 38 -15.80 -2.60 3.14
C ILE A 38 -15.14 -2.90 4.47
N GLY A 39 -14.25 -2.01 4.94
CA GLY A 39 -13.58 -2.16 6.22
C GLY A 39 -12.08 -2.32 6.06
N LYS A 40 -11.44 -2.84 7.10
CA LYS A 40 -10.00 -3.04 7.08
C LYS A 40 -9.65 -4.33 6.37
N GLU A 41 -8.65 -4.26 5.51
CA GLU A 41 -8.19 -5.41 4.76
C GLU A 41 -6.67 -5.50 4.84
N ILE A 42 -6.17 -6.73 4.81
CA ILE A 42 -4.75 -7.00 4.79
C ILE A 42 -4.30 -7.13 3.35
N GLY A 43 -3.25 -6.41 3.01
CA GLY A 43 -2.64 -6.52 1.70
C GLY A 43 -1.14 -6.68 1.82
N ARG A 44 -0.51 -6.84 0.68
CA ARG A 44 0.95 -6.97 0.61
C ARG A 44 1.47 -5.90 -0.33
N VAL A 45 2.57 -5.26 0.07
CA VAL A 45 3.17 -4.22 -0.74
C VAL A 45 3.74 -4.86 -2.00
N ALA A 46 3.23 -4.43 -3.15
CA ALA A 46 3.69 -4.92 -4.45
C ALA A 46 4.75 -4.00 -5.06
N VAL A 47 4.61 -2.69 -4.82
CA VAL A 47 5.60 -1.70 -5.23
C VAL A 47 5.92 -0.87 -4.01
N GLY A 48 7.21 -0.78 -3.69
CA GLY A 48 7.66 -0.05 -2.51
C GLY A 48 7.42 1.44 -2.62
N PRO A 49 7.63 2.18 -1.53
CA PRO A 49 7.33 3.61 -1.52
C PRO A 49 8.10 4.38 -2.58
N LYS A 50 7.36 5.20 -3.33
CA LYS A 50 7.92 6.09 -4.33
C LYS A 50 7.48 7.50 -4.02
N PRO A 51 8.34 8.48 -4.24
CA PRO A 51 7.98 9.86 -3.94
C PRO A 51 6.82 10.33 -4.82
N MET A 52 5.93 11.09 -4.21
CA MET A 52 4.91 11.83 -4.95
C MET A 52 5.48 13.21 -5.25
N SER A 53 5.42 13.59 -6.49
CA SER A 53 5.92 14.90 -6.88
C SER A 53 4.82 15.91 -7.02
#